data_f46d5802f32f2a7cab025ec46385256a
#
_entry.id   f46d5802f32f2a7cab025ec46385256a
#
_cell.length_a   1.000
_cell.length_b   1.000
_cell.length_c   1.000
_cell.angle_alpha   90.00
_cell.angle_beta   90.00
_cell.angle_gamma   90.00
#
_symmetry.space_group_name_H-M   'P 1'
#
loop_
_entity.id
_entity.type
_entity.pdbx_description
1 polymer ?
#
loop_
_entity_poly.entity_id
_entity_poly.type
_entity_poly.pdbx_seq_one_letter_code
_entity_poly.pdbx_strand_id
1 'polypeptide(L)'
;TLDRSSAASDVYKRQPLDKQLDAGLRDSLDYQILRRTLMPKGEVPPPEQAAAEIEEASQAAPAAAMVVDAGAQAASFQQVLQQRELQLNVTANPQPQKTDPLVLDLAGNGFSTRGLDDAVRFDLDADGRTDRISAPNGDDALLALDRNGNGRIDDGRELFGDQNGAANGFAELGKYDDNGDGRIDLQDAVFERLRLLRFDAEGRQHSQSLSQAGVAAIELGARDVKIALGAYDEIAQLGRFQFSDGRSGEAADLLLARR
;
A
#
# COMPACT_ATOMS: atom_id res chain seq x y z
N THR A 1 10.09 14.23 -49.79
CA THR A 1 11.11 14.18 -48.75
C THR A 1 10.75 15.15 -47.63
N LEU A 2 10.04 14.68 -46.64
CA LEU A 2 9.72 15.43 -45.42
C LEU A 2 10.26 14.64 -44.23
N ASP A 3 11.31 15.20 -43.73
CA ASP A 3 11.93 14.87 -42.47
C ASP A 3 10.95 15.18 -41.32
N ARG A 4 10.61 14.17 -40.49
CA ARG A 4 9.92 14.31 -39.25
C ARG A 4 10.62 13.48 -38.20
N SER A 5 11.71 14.00 -37.73
CA SER A 5 12.32 13.52 -36.51
C SER A 5 12.66 14.73 -35.63
N SER A 6 11.75 15.10 -34.77
CA SER A 6 12.05 15.91 -33.58
C SER A 6 10.96 15.69 -32.58
N ALA A 7 10.99 14.53 -31.93
CA ALA A 7 10.35 14.37 -30.66
C ALA A 7 11.21 15.08 -29.63
N ALA A 8 10.73 16.22 -29.17
CA ALA A 8 11.34 17.00 -28.12
C ALA A 8 11.46 16.13 -26.86
N SER A 9 12.68 15.83 -26.52
CA SER A 9 13.06 15.37 -25.18
C SER A 9 12.87 16.56 -24.24
N ASP A 10 11.74 16.65 -23.57
CA ASP A 10 11.55 17.52 -22.43
C ASP A 10 12.43 17.02 -21.28
N VAL A 11 13.68 17.40 -21.33
CA VAL A 11 14.58 17.34 -20.20
C VAL A 11 14.07 18.36 -19.19
N TYR A 12 13.31 17.90 -18.21
CA TYR A 12 13.06 18.65 -16.97
C TYR A 12 14.42 19.06 -16.41
N LYS A 13 14.83 20.28 -16.71
CA LYS A 13 15.95 20.93 -16.01
C LYS A 13 15.50 21.09 -14.58
N ARG A 14 15.88 20.15 -13.72
CA ARG A 14 15.79 20.32 -12.26
C ARG A 14 16.56 21.59 -11.93
N GLN A 15 15.86 22.66 -11.62
CA GLN A 15 16.50 23.84 -11.04
C GLN A 15 17.09 23.40 -9.69
N PRO A 16 18.34 23.78 -9.37
CA PRO A 16 18.93 23.47 -8.08
C PRO A 16 18.02 23.93 -6.95
N LEU A 17 17.79 23.08 -5.96
CA LEU A 17 16.88 23.29 -4.83
C LEU A 17 17.19 24.58 -4.07
N ASP A 18 18.46 24.97 -4.05
CA ASP A 18 18.99 26.19 -3.42
C ASP A 18 18.49 27.49 -4.05
N LYS A 19 18.00 27.49 -5.30
CA LYS A 19 17.41 28.70 -5.91
C LYS A 19 15.95 28.94 -5.50
N GLN A 20 15.30 27.96 -4.87
CA GLN A 20 13.91 28.05 -4.44
C GLN A 20 13.74 28.32 -2.94
N LEU A 21 14.83 28.32 -2.19
CA LEU A 21 14.82 28.50 -0.75
C LEU A 21 15.09 29.96 -0.37
N ASP A 22 14.33 30.44 0.60
CA ASP A 22 14.51 31.79 1.17
C ASP A 22 15.92 31.93 1.78
N ALA A 23 16.51 33.13 1.67
CA ALA A 23 17.87 33.41 2.12
C ALA A 23 18.09 33.03 3.60
N GLY A 24 17.06 33.19 4.45
CA GLY A 24 17.12 32.82 5.86
C GLY A 24 17.18 31.32 6.13
N LEU A 25 16.72 30.49 5.18
CA LEU A 25 16.80 29.01 5.29
C LEU A 25 18.18 28.49 4.87
N ARG A 26 18.88 29.19 3.96
CA ARG A 26 20.19 28.78 3.47
C ARG A 26 21.30 28.84 4.54
N ASP A 27 21.15 29.77 5.47
CA ASP A 27 22.10 29.99 6.56
C ASP A 27 21.76 29.15 7.79
N SER A 28 20.65 28.38 7.77
CA SER A 28 20.32 27.50 8.88
C SER A 28 21.23 26.27 8.93
N LEU A 29 21.65 25.90 10.12
CA LEU A 29 22.49 24.72 10.37
C LEU A 29 21.82 23.43 9.83
N ASP A 30 20.51 23.32 9.97
CA ASP A 30 19.71 22.18 9.51
C ASP A 30 19.75 22.04 7.97
N TYR A 31 19.69 23.17 7.25
CA TYR A 31 19.81 23.17 5.78
C TYR A 31 21.22 22.75 5.33
N GLN A 32 22.25 23.22 6.01
CA GLN A 32 23.64 22.87 5.69
C GLN A 32 23.91 21.36 5.94
N ILE A 33 23.35 20.80 7.01
CA ILE A 33 23.43 19.36 7.30
C ILE A 33 22.69 18.57 6.23
N LEU A 34 21.47 18.98 5.85
CA LEU A 34 20.66 18.31 4.83
C LEU A 34 21.33 18.35 3.46
N ARG A 35 21.90 19.49 3.08
CA ARG A 35 22.67 19.64 1.84
C ARG A 35 23.88 18.70 1.79
N ARG A 36 24.61 18.56 2.90
CA ARG A 36 25.78 17.69 3.00
C ARG A 36 25.43 16.21 2.93
N THR A 37 24.23 15.84 3.41
CA THR A 37 23.75 14.44 3.42
C THR A 37 23.18 14.02 2.06
N LEU A 38 22.61 14.96 1.30
CA LEU A 38 21.90 14.68 0.03
C LEU A 38 22.75 14.96 -1.22
N MET A 39 23.92 15.56 -1.10
CA MET A 39 24.81 15.78 -2.25
C MET A 39 25.51 14.50 -2.70
N PRO A 40 25.64 14.25 -4.02
CA PRO A 40 26.40 13.12 -4.53
C PRO A 40 27.86 13.16 -4.07
N LYS A 41 28.42 12.00 -3.72
CA LYS A 41 29.85 11.85 -3.37
C LYS A 41 30.71 12.30 -4.55
N GLY A 42 31.22 13.49 -4.51
CA GLY A 42 32.11 14.07 -5.56
C GLY A 42 32.17 15.59 -5.53
N GLU A 43 31.21 16.26 -4.85
CA GLU A 43 31.17 17.73 -4.74
C GLU A 43 31.55 18.24 -3.33
N VAL A 44 32.14 17.43 -2.49
CA VAL A 44 32.60 17.84 -1.16
C VAL A 44 33.96 18.52 -1.34
N PRO A 45 34.14 19.79 -0.92
CA PRO A 45 35.44 20.46 -0.95
C PRO A 45 36.44 19.70 -0.10
N PRO A 46 37.74 19.69 -0.47
CA PRO A 46 38.76 18.98 0.27
C PRO A 46 38.82 19.43 1.72
N PRO A 47 39.18 18.54 2.66
CA PRO A 47 39.13 18.80 4.10
C PRO A 47 39.94 19.98 4.59
N GLU A 48 40.94 20.40 3.85
CA GLU A 48 41.76 21.59 4.14
C GLU A 48 41.00 22.91 3.98
N GLN A 49 40.05 23.01 3.04
CA GLN A 49 39.20 24.20 2.87
C GLN A 49 38.11 24.28 3.94
N ALA A 50 37.58 23.17 4.37
CA ALA A 50 36.60 23.13 5.45
C ALA A 50 37.19 23.48 6.82
N ALA A 51 38.48 23.20 7.05
CA ALA A 51 39.20 23.56 8.28
C ALA A 51 39.47 25.07 8.35
N ALA A 52 39.79 25.70 7.22
CA ALA A 52 40.06 27.15 7.15
C ALA A 52 38.79 27.97 7.42
N GLU A 53 37.64 27.57 6.92
CA GLU A 53 36.35 28.26 7.17
C GLU A 53 35.92 28.14 8.64
N ILE A 54 36.24 27.04 9.31
CA ILE A 54 35.93 26.85 10.75
C ILE A 54 36.85 27.72 11.62
N GLU A 55 38.11 27.92 11.22
CA GLU A 55 39.08 28.73 11.95
C GLU A 55 38.79 30.23 11.84
N GLU A 56 38.30 30.70 10.68
CA GLU A 56 37.88 32.08 10.46
C GLU A 56 36.57 32.42 11.21
N ALA A 57 35.64 31.51 11.30
CA ALA A 57 34.40 31.66 12.10
C ALA A 57 34.69 31.67 13.62
N SER A 58 35.76 31.00 14.08
CA SER A 58 36.13 30.95 15.48
C SER A 58 36.85 32.23 15.98
N GLN A 59 37.45 33.00 15.06
CA GLN A 59 38.19 34.25 15.42
C GLN A 59 37.29 35.48 15.50
N ALA A 60 36.03 35.41 15.07
CA ALA A 60 35.10 36.55 15.03
C ALA A 60 34.23 36.71 16.28
N ALA A 61 34.36 35.88 17.32
CA ALA A 61 33.59 36.00 18.53
C ALA A 61 34.38 36.69 19.67
N PRO A 62 33.83 37.76 20.30
CA PRO A 62 34.50 38.39 21.44
C PRO A 62 34.45 37.45 22.65
N ALA A 63 35.62 37.25 23.29
CA ALA A 63 35.76 36.48 24.50
C ALA A 63 35.01 37.10 25.68
N ALA A 64 33.80 36.63 25.92
CA ALA A 64 33.13 36.72 27.20
C ALA A 64 33.22 35.37 27.87
N ALA A 65 34.05 35.30 28.91
CA ALA A 65 34.20 34.09 29.72
C ALA A 65 32.88 33.75 30.43
N MET A 66 32.13 32.77 29.92
CA MET A 66 31.15 32.04 30.68
C MET A 66 31.69 30.61 30.82
N VAL A 67 32.08 30.27 32.05
CA VAL A 67 32.25 28.88 32.44
C VAL A 67 30.87 28.25 32.44
N VAL A 68 30.51 27.66 31.32
CA VAL A 68 29.24 26.93 31.18
C VAL A 68 29.55 25.49 31.53
N ASP A 69 28.86 24.98 32.52
CA ASP A 69 28.96 23.58 32.95
C ASP A 69 28.61 22.63 31.77
N ALA A 70 29.62 22.03 31.18
CA ALA A 70 29.50 21.13 30.03
C ALA A 70 28.55 19.92 30.33
N GLY A 71 28.39 19.58 31.61
CA GLY A 71 27.47 18.54 32.06
C GLY A 71 25.98 18.93 31.90
N ALA A 72 25.65 20.19 32.17
CA ALA A 72 24.27 20.67 32.07
C ALA A 72 23.81 20.81 30.61
N GLN A 73 24.74 21.18 29.70
CA GLN A 73 24.46 21.27 28.26
C GLN A 73 24.30 19.89 27.61
N ALA A 74 25.12 18.91 28.02
CA ALA A 74 24.98 17.54 27.52
C ALA A 74 23.66 16.88 27.98
N ALA A 75 23.25 17.15 29.21
CA ALA A 75 21.97 16.66 29.73
C ALA A 75 20.76 17.29 29.02
N SER A 76 20.81 18.61 28.74
CA SER A 76 19.74 19.30 28.00
C SER A 76 19.66 18.84 26.55
N PHE A 77 20.79 18.56 25.90
CA PHE A 77 20.84 18.03 24.52
C PHE A 77 20.27 16.60 24.45
N GLN A 78 20.62 15.74 25.41
CA GLN A 78 20.05 14.40 25.51
C GLN A 78 18.53 14.44 25.76
N GLN A 79 18.05 15.36 26.56
CA GLN A 79 16.63 15.53 26.83
C GLN A 79 15.87 16.02 25.59
N VAL A 80 16.44 16.91 24.78
CA VAL A 80 15.89 17.34 23.49
C VAL A 80 15.87 16.21 22.47
N LEU A 81 16.93 15.38 22.42
CA LEU A 81 16.96 14.21 21.54
C LEU A 81 15.91 13.18 21.95
N GLN A 82 15.74 12.89 23.24
CA GLN A 82 14.71 11.97 23.73
C GLN A 82 13.30 12.50 23.48
N GLN A 83 13.07 13.81 23.61
CA GLN A 83 11.79 14.41 23.26
C GLN A 83 11.51 14.36 21.74
N ARG A 84 12.53 14.54 20.89
CA ARG A 84 12.40 14.38 19.43
C ARG A 84 12.16 12.93 19.02
N GLU A 85 12.83 11.97 19.63
CA GLU A 85 12.54 10.53 19.41
C GLU A 85 11.12 10.16 19.82
N LEU A 86 10.64 10.66 20.96
CA LEU A 86 9.26 10.47 21.40
C LEU A 86 8.25 11.15 20.44
N GLN A 87 8.55 12.34 19.94
CA GLN A 87 7.69 13.01 18.96
C GLN A 87 7.69 12.31 17.59
N LEU A 88 8.82 11.78 17.13
CA LEU A 88 8.90 10.99 15.89
C LEU A 88 8.14 9.66 16.02
N ASN A 89 8.16 9.03 17.19
CA ASN A 89 7.39 7.79 17.44
C ASN A 89 5.88 8.03 17.59
N VAL A 90 5.45 9.22 18.03
CA VAL A 90 4.02 9.57 18.14
C VAL A 90 3.41 10.00 16.80
N THR A 91 4.23 10.46 15.86
CA THR A 91 3.81 10.82 14.50
C THR A 91 3.98 9.68 13.48
N ALA A 92 4.50 8.53 13.85
CA ALA A 92 4.43 7.34 13.02
C ALA A 92 2.96 6.95 12.91
N ASN A 93 2.31 7.42 11.85
CA ASN A 93 0.97 6.97 11.48
C ASN A 93 1.03 5.44 11.40
N PRO A 94 0.29 4.69 12.23
CA PRO A 94 0.41 3.22 12.22
C PRO A 94 0.17 2.74 10.79
N GLN A 95 1.08 1.91 10.30
CA GLN A 95 0.91 1.31 8.97
C GLN A 95 -0.43 0.57 8.96
N PRO A 96 -1.24 0.71 7.91
CA PRO A 96 -2.48 -0.04 7.79
C PRO A 96 -2.19 -1.54 7.89
N GLN A 97 -3.06 -2.26 8.56
CA GLN A 97 -3.03 -3.72 8.53
C GLN A 97 -3.56 -4.20 7.18
N LYS A 98 -3.21 -5.42 6.79
CA LYS A 98 -3.65 -6.01 5.53
C LYS A 98 -4.35 -7.34 5.78
N THR A 99 -5.30 -7.64 4.94
CA THR A 99 -6.04 -8.92 4.91
C THR A 99 -6.16 -9.34 3.45
N ASP A 100 -6.16 -10.62 3.16
CA ASP A 100 -5.98 -11.21 1.83
C ASP A 100 -7.25 -11.86 1.22
N PRO A 101 -8.29 -11.09 0.87
CA PRO A 101 -9.44 -11.67 0.19
C PRO A 101 -9.17 -11.96 -1.29
N LEU A 102 -9.83 -13.03 -1.79
CA LEU A 102 -9.86 -13.40 -3.21
C LEU A 102 -10.83 -12.50 -3.99
N VAL A 103 -10.38 -11.95 -5.10
CA VAL A 103 -11.10 -11.00 -5.96
C VAL A 103 -11.08 -11.46 -7.42
N LEU A 104 -12.20 -11.25 -8.15
CA LEU A 104 -12.33 -11.50 -9.57
C LEU A 104 -12.46 -10.18 -10.33
N ASP A 105 -11.64 -9.98 -11.39
CA ASP A 105 -11.77 -8.90 -12.37
C ASP A 105 -12.81 -9.31 -13.43
N LEU A 106 -14.03 -8.82 -13.31
CA LEU A 106 -15.15 -9.23 -14.15
C LEU A 106 -15.17 -8.52 -15.53
N ALA A 107 -14.54 -7.36 -15.65
CA ALA A 107 -14.47 -6.64 -16.92
C ALA A 107 -13.19 -6.94 -17.72
N GLY A 108 -12.15 -7.50 -17.10
CA GLY A 108 -10.87 -7.75 -17.75
C GLY A 108 -10.06 -6.48 -17.98
N ASN A 109 -10.22 -5.48 -17.10
CA ASN A 109 -9.56 -4.18 -17.18
C ASN A 109 -8.43 -4.02 -16.15
N GLY A 110 -8.14 -5.08 -15.38
CA GLY A 110 -7.16 -5.14 -14.30
C GLY A 110 -7.73 -4.69 -12.96
N PHE A 111 -7.08 -5.15 -11.88
CA PHE A 111 -7.53 -4.88 -10.52
C PHE A 111 -7.29 -3.43 -10.10
N SER A 112 -8.25 -2.86 -9.40
CA SER A 112 -8.18 -1.55 -8.78
C SER A 112 -8.83 -1.53 -7.40
N THR A 113 -8.38 -0.63 -6.54
CA THR A 113 -8.95 -0.45 -5.20
C THR A 113 -9.30 1.02 -4.95
N ARG A 114 -10.24 1.25 -4.03
CA ARG A 114 -10.67 2.60 -3.65
C ARG A 114 -9.64 3.31 -2.76
N GLY A 115 -8.72 2.57 -2.16
CA GLY A 115 -7.81 3.09 -1.15
C GLY A 115 -8.50 3.44 0.16
N LEU A 116 -7.70 3.84 1.17
CA LEU A 116 -8.23 4.22 2.48
C LEU A 116 -8.87 5.61 2.52
N ASP A 117 -8.65 6.45 1.51
CA ASP A 117 -9.26 7.78 1.43
C ASP A 117 -10.76 7.68 1.07
N ASP A 118 -11.12 6.71 0.22
CA ASP A 118 -12.50 6.36 -0.15
C ASP A 118 -12.90 4.99 0.43
N ALA A 119 -12.57 4.76 1.69
CA ALA A 119 -12.75 3.48 2.36
C ALA A 119 -14.23 3.15 2.61
N VAL A 120 -14.57 1.88 2.47
CA VAL A 120 -15.86 1.36 2.91
C VAL A 120 -15.76 0.80 4.34
N ARG A 121 -16.91 0.59 4.98
CA ARG A 121 -16.98 0.00 6.32
C ARG A 121 -17.34 -1.48 6.22
N PHE A 122 -16.41 -2.33 6.71
CA PHE A 122 -16.61 -3.78 6.73
C PHE A 122 -15.67 -4.40 7.79
N ASP A 123 -16.11 -5.45 8.47
CA ASP A 123 -15.30 -6.22 9.41
C ASP A 123 -14.46 -7.24 8.62
N LEU A 124 -13.31 -6.78 8.08
CA LEU A 124 -12.51 -7.58 7.15
C LEU A 124 -11.66 -8.64 7.87
N ASP A 125 -11.25 -8.41 9.12
CA ASP A 125 -10.45 -9.36 9.90
C ASP A 125 -11.28 -10.19 10.88
N ALA A 126 -12.60 -10.00 10.87
CA ALA A 126 -13.55 -10.76 11.68
C ALA A 126 -13.31 -10.65 13.19
N ASP A 127 -12.85 -9.49 13.66
CA ASP A 127 -12.64 -9.20 15.09
C ASP A 127 -13.94 -8.75 15.80
N GLY A 128 -15.04 -8.59 15.06
CA GLY A 128 -16.35 -8.12 15.51
C GLY A 128 -16.50 -6.60 15.49
N ARG A 129 -15.57 -5.89 14.88
CA ARG A 129 -15.60 -4.44 14.71
C ARG A 129 -15.53 -4.10 13.24
N THR A 130 -16.25 -3.07 12.84
CA THR A 130 -16.21 -2.59 11.48
C THR A 130 -15.01 -1.66 11.26
N ASP A 131 -14.13 -2.06 10.37
CA ASP A 131 -12.99 -1.28 9.93
C ASP A 131 -13.31 -0.34 8.76
N ARG A 132 -12.38 0.56 8.47
CA ARG A 132 -12.30 1.25 7.20
C ARG A 132 -11.37 0.46 6.28
N ILE A 133 -11.92 -0.14 5.23
CA ILE A 133 -11.16 -0.99 4.31
C ILE A 133 -11.01 -0.35 2.93
N SER A 134 -9.86 -0.61 2.29
CA SER A 134 -9.66 -0.34 0.88
C SER A 134 -10.32 -1.47 0.06
N ALA A 135 -11.58 -1.27 -0.30
CA ALA A 135 -12.33 -2.28 -1.06
C ALA A 135 -11.94 -2.29 -2.55
N PRO A 136 -12.13 -3.43 -3.25
CA PRO A 136 -12.08 -3.44 -4.72
C PRO A 136 -13.03 -2.42 -5.33
N ASN A 137 -12.65 -1.88 -6.48
CA ASN A 137 -13.37 -0.78 -7.14
C ASN A 137 -14.03 -1.26 -8.45
N GLY A 138 -15.11 -0.57 -8.84
CA GLY A 138 -15.76 -0.78 -10.13
C GLY A 138 -16.43 -2.15 -10.27
N ASP A 139 -15.92 -2.95 -11.18
CA ASP A 139 -16.41 -4.29 -11.51
C ASP A 139 -15.68 -5.42 -10.78
N ASP A 140 -14.57 -5.11 -10.12
CA ASP A 140 -13.84 -6.05 -9.28
C ASP A 140 -14.70 -6.52 -8.10
N ALA A 141 -14.80 -7.83 -7.90
CA ALA A 141 -15.70 -8.40 -6.91
C ALA A 141 -14.99 -9.38 -5.97
N LEU A 142 -15.21 -9.21 -4.66
CA LEU A 142 -14.77 -10.14 -3.63
C LEU A 142 -15.52 -11.47 -3.77
N LEU A 143 -14.80 -12.59 -3.72
CA LEU A 143 -15.42 -13.91 -3.65
C LEU A 143 -15.85 -14.19 -2.22
N ALA A 144 -17.12 -14.58 -2.04
CA ALA A 144 -17.73 -14.76 -0.75
C ALA A 144 -18.62 -16.01 -0.68
N LEU A 145 -18.86 -16.46 0.54
CA LEU A 145 -19.80 -17.53 0.87
C LEU A 145 -20.57 -17.15 2.12
N ASP A 146 -21.89 -16.99 2.01
CA ASP A 146 -22.77 -16.84 3.17
C ASP A 146 -22.73 -18.16 3.98
N ARG A 147 -21.87 -18.19 5.00
CA ARG A 147 -21.61 -19.37 5.81
C ARG A 147 -22.67 -19.57 6.90
N ASN A 148 -23.20 -18.48 7.41
CA ASN A 148 -24.19 -18.49 8.47
C ASN A 148 -25.65 -18.58 7.96
N GLY A 149 -25.86 -18.43 6.63
CA GLY A 149 -27.15 -18.59 5.96
C GLY A 149 -28.14 -17.45 6.20
N ASN A 150 -27.66 -16.24 6.57
CA ASN A 150 -28.50 -15.11 6.87
C ASN A 150 -28.83 -14.22 5.65
N GLY A 151 -28.25 -14.53 4.47
CA GLY A 151 -28.49 -13.83 3.21
C GLY A 151 -27.59 -12.58 3.03
N ARG A 152 -26.59 -12.38 3.88
CA ARG A 152 -25.64 -11.26 3.84
C ARG A 152 -24.22 -11.78 3.92
N ILE A 153 -23.26 -10.93 3.61
CA ILE A 153 -21.85 -11.15 3.89
C ILE A 153 -21.46 -10.19 5.00
N ASP A 154 -21.26 -10.69 6.21
CA ASP A 154 -21.15 -9.86 7.41
C ASP A 154 -19.71 -9.49 7.74
N ASP A 155 -18.77 -10.41 7.56
CA ASP A 155 -17.37 -10.23 7.92
C ASP A 155 -16.41 -11.07 7.05
N GLY A 156 -15.11 -10.93 7.32
CA GLY A 156 -14.04 -11.60 6.58
C GLY A 156 -14.06 -13.12 6.65
N ARG A 157 -14.74 -13.74 7.62
CA ARG A 157 -14.91 -15.21 7.66
C ARG A 157 -15.80 -15.72 6.52
N GLU A 158 -16.60 -14.85 5.93
CA GLU A 158 -17.46 -15.16 4.78
C GLU A 158 -16.80 -14.81 3.44
N LEU A 159 -15.58 -14.24 3.47
CA LEU A 159 -14.71 -14.09 2.32
C LEU A 159 -13.73 -15.26 2.22
N PHE A 160 -13.16 -15.46 1.04
CA PHE A 160 -12.07 -16.43 0.83
C PHE A 160 -10.73 -15.74 1.03
N GLY A 161 -9.99 -16.11 2.07
CA GLY A 161 -8.72 -15.54 2.50
C GLY A 161 -8.11 -16.33 3.65
N ASP A 162 -7.28 -15.70 4.48
CA ASP A 162 -6.61 -16.33 5.62
C ASP A 162 -7.49 -16.43 6.89
N GLN A 163 -8.64 -15.76 6.92
CA GLN A 163 -9.49 -15.61 8.12
C GLN A 163 -10.03 -16.96 8.66
N ASN A 164 -10.08 -17.99 7.82
CA ASN A 164 -10.50 -19.35 8.19
C ASN A 164 -9.31 -20.32 8.30
N GLY A 165 -8.10 -19.81 8.50
CA GLY A 165 -6.90 -20.59 8.74
C GLY A 165 -6.29 -21.24 7.49
N ALA A 166 -6.63 -20.76 6.29
CA ALA A 166 -5.93 -21.09 5.06
C ALA A 166 -4.70 -20.17 4.89
N ALA A 167 -3.80 -20.55 4.00
CA ALA A 167 -2.61 -19.74 3.70
C ALA A 167 -2.95 -18.51 2.83
N ASN A 168 -4.03 -18.56 2.06
CA ASN A 168 -4.51 -17.53 1.13
C ASN A 168 -5.90 -17.90 0.60
N GLY A 169 -6.52 -17.01 -0.18
CA GLY A 169 -7.87 -17.21 -0.71
C GLY A 169 -8.02 -18.40 -1.65
N PHE A 170 -7.02 -18.70 -2.51
CA PHE A 170 -7.07 -19.87 -3.37
C PHE A 170 -6.97 -21.17 -2.58
N ALA A 171 -6.11 -21.21 -1.55
CA ALA A 171 -5.99 -22.38 -0.68
C ALA A 171 -7.26 -22.61 0.13
N GLU A 172 -7.96 -21.55 0.54
CA GLU A 172 -9.25 -21.68 1.20
C GLU A 172 -10.34 -22.19 0.25
N LEU A 173 -10.40 -21.64 -0.95
CA LEU A 173 -11.34 -22.07 -1.98
C LEU A 173 -11.13 -23.54 -2.36
N GLY A 174 -9.88 -24.00 -2.42
CA GLY A 174 -9.51 -25.38 -2.70
C GLY A 174 -10.04 -26.43 -1.71
N LYS A 175 -10.46 -26.01 -0.50
CA LYS A 175 -11.11 -26.93 0.45
C LYS A 175 -12.50 -27.42 -0.03
N TYR A 176 -13.04 -26.79 -1.05
CA TYR A 176 -14.36 -27.06 -1.63
C TYR A 176 -14.32 -27.70 -3.01
N ASP A 177 -13.14 -28.11 -3.46
CA ASP A 177 -12.94 -28.89 -4.68
C ASP A 177 -13.33 -30.35 -4.38
N ASP A 178 -14.60 -30.69 -4.64
CA ASP A 178 -15.19 -31.95 -4.26
C ASP A 178 -14.70 -33.13 -5.14
N ASN A 179 -14.36 -32.83 -6.41
CA ASN A 179 -13.93 -33.81 -7.38
C ASN A 179 -12.39 -33.89 -7.56
N GLY A 180 -11.64 -32.91 -7.02
CA GLY A 180 -10.17 -32.84 -7.05
C GLY A 180 -9.60 -32.53 -8.43
N ASP A 181 -10.35 -31.80 -9.29
CA ASP A 181 -9.90 -31.48 -10.64
C ASP A 181 -9.11 -30.15 -10.74
N GLY A 182 -8.95 -29.42 -9.62
CA GLY A 182 -8.17 -28.20 -9.50
C GLY A 182 -8.92 -26.95 -9.91
N ARG A 183 -10.24 -27.00 -9.93
CA ARG A 183 -11.13 -25.85 -10.18
C ARG A 183 -12.38 -25.92 -9.31
N ILE A 184 -13.10 -24.83 -9.22
CA ILE A 184 -14.43 -24.78 -8.60
C ILE A 184 -15.44 -24.45 -9.69
N ASP A 185 -16.35 -25.39 -9.97
CA ASP A 185 -17.40 -25.25 -10.98
C ASP A 185 -18.70 -25.96 -10.55
N LEU A 186 -19.63 -26.18 -11.49
CA LEU A 186 -20.93 -26.82 -11.20
C LEU A 186 -20.83 -28.26 -10.67
N GLN A 187 -19.68 -28.89 -10.73
CA GLN A 187 -19.45 -30.23 -10.16
C GLN A 187 -19.19 -30.17 -8.64
N ASP A 188 -18.90 -28.95 -8.11
CA ASP A 188 -18.66 -28.75 -6.70
C ASP A 188 -19.89 -28.15 -6.01
N ALA A 189 -20.29 -28.72 -4.90
CA ALA A 189 -21.51 -28.34 -4.17
C ALA A 189 -21.50 -26.87 -3.69
N VAL A 190 -20.34 -26.26 -3.56
CA VAL A 190 -20.18 -24.88 -3.13
C VAL A 190 -20.53 -23.88 -4.23
N PHE A 191 -20.34 -24.22 -5.51
CA PHE A 191 -20.37 -23.28 -6.64
C PHE A 191 -21.65 -22.43 -6.70
N GLU A 192 -22.81 -23.02 -6.56
CA GLU A 192 -24.09 -22.30 -6.57
C GLU A 192 -24.31 -21.41 -5.35
N ARG A 193 -23.59 -21.65 -4.26
CA ARG A 193 -23.64 -20.89 -3.02
C ARG A 193 -22.66 -19.71 -3.02
N LEU A 194 -21.64 -19.74 -3.87
CA LEU A 194 -20.66 -18.66 -3.99
C LEU A 194 -21.33 -17.35 -4.43
N ARG A 195 -20.80 -16.25 -3.91
CA ARG A 195 -21.27 -14.89 -4.20
C ARG A 195 -20.12 -14.01 -4.61
N LEU A 196 -20.41 -13.06 -5.46
CA LEU A 196 -19.53 -11.96 -5.83
C LEU A 196 -20.05 -10.71 -5.13
N LEU A 197 -19.27 -10.19 -4.18
CA LEU A 197 -19.60 -9.03 -3.36
C LEU A 197 -18.90 -7.79 -3.90
N ARG A 198 -19.65 -6.72 -4.11
CA ARG A 198 -19.15 -5.38 -4.46
C ARG A 198 -19.75 -4.34 -3.52
N PHE A 199 -19.09 -3.17 -3.47
CA PHE A 199 -19.59 -2.02 -2.72
C PHE A 199 -19.89 -0.87 -3.69
N ASP A 200 -21.05 -0.24 -3.57
CA ASP A 200 -21.37 0.98 -4.33
C ASP A 200 -20.67 2.23 -3.76
N ALA A 201 -20.89 3.38 -4.38
CA ALA A 201 -20.26 4.64 -3.97
C ALA A 201 -20.64 5.04 -2.53
N GLU A 202 -21.77 4.60 -2.03
CA GLU A 202 -22.25 4.85 -0.67
C GLU A 202 -21.78 3.78 0.33
N GLY A 203 -20.99 2.79 -0.12
CA GLY A 203 -20.49 1.68 0.68
C GLY A 203 -21.53 0.59 0.97
N ARG A 204 -22.64 0.54 0.22
CA ARG A 204 -23.65 -0.52 0.37
C ARG A 204 -23.21 -1.77 -0.39
N GLN A 205 -23.47 -2.92 0.19
CA GLN A 205 -23.15 -4.21 -0.40
C GLN A 205 -24.12 -4.59 -1.52
N HIS A 206 -23.57 -5.08 -2.62
CA HIS A 206 -24.27 -5.71 -3.73
C HIS A 206 -23.67 -7.08 -3.97
N SER A 207 -24.48 -8.13 -3.86
CA SER A 207 -24.05 -9.49 -4.11
C SER A 207 -24.82 -10.12 -5.26
N GLN A 208 -24.13 -10.95 -6.05
CA GLN A 208 -24.70 -11.75 -7.13
C GLN A 208 -24.07 -13.14 -7.13
N SER A 209 -24.75 -14.14 -7.72
CA SER A 209 -24.14 -15.45 -7.91
C SER A 209 -23.07 -15.43 -9.02
N LEU A 210 -22.19 -16.43 -9.02
CA LEU A 210 -21.22 -16.61 -10.09
C LEU A 210 -21.91 -16.75 -11.44
N SER A 211 -22.97 -17.56 -11.50
CA SER A 211 -23.74 -17.80 -12.72
C SER A 211 -24.41 -16.51 -13.24
N GLN A 212 -24.91 -15.63 -12.37
CA GLN A 212 -25.45 -14.32 -12.76
C GLN A 212 -24.38 -13.39 -13.35
N ALA A 213 -23.15 -13.51 -12.89
CA ALA A 213 -22.00 -12.79 -13.45
C ALA A 213 -21.44 -13.45 -14.72
N GLY A 214 -21.97 -14.61 -15.13
CA GLY A 214 -21.47 -15.37 -16.26
C GLY A 214 -20.18 -16.15 -15.97
N VAL A 215 -19.79 -16.31 -14.71
CA VAL A 215 -18.61 -17.12 -14.31
C VAL A 215 -19.03 -18.58 -14.30
N ALA A 216 -18.23 -19.42 -14.96
CA ALA A 216 -18.47 -20.86 -15.10
C ALA A 216 -17.53 -21.71 -14.23
N ALA A 217 -16.28 -21.26 -14.02
CA ALA A 217 -15.30 -21.97 -13.21
C ALA A 217 -14.24 -21.00 -12.66
N ILE A 218 -13.68 -21.30 -11.48
CA ILE A 218 -12.52 -20.62 -10.90
C ILE A 218 -11.38 -21.64 -10.80
N GLU A 219 -10.22 -21.35 -11.41
CA GLU A 219 -9.04 -22.21 -11.32
C GLU A 219 -8.37 -22.02 -9.96
N LEU A 220 -7.98 -23.14 -9.32
CA LEU A 220 -7.30 -23.10 -8.01
C LEU A 220 -5.81 -22.89 -8.13
N GLY A 221 -5.24 -23.06 -9.33
CA GLY A 221 -3.84 -22.79 -9.62
C GLY A 221 -3.57 -21.29 -9.68
N ALA A 222 -2.73 -20.79 -8.78
CA ALA A 222 -2.28 -19.40 -8.77
C ALA A 222 -0.75 -19.30 -8.74
N ARG A 223 -0.21 -18.18 -9.15
CA ARG A 223 1.22 -17.85 -9.07
C ARG A 223 1.44 -16.69 -8.12
N ASP A 224 2.47 -16.78 -7.32
CA ASP A 224 2.89 -15.66 -6.46
C ASP A 224 3.39 -14.49 -7.30
N VAL A 225 2.96 -13.30 -6.91
CA VAL A 225 3.38 -12.03 -7.50
C VAL A 225 3.56 -11.01 -6.40
N LYS A 226 4.05 -9.83 -6.76
CA LYS A 226 4.09 -8.67 -5.88
C LYS A 226 3.84 -7.42 -6.71
N ILE A 227 2.58 -7.05 -6.85
CA ILE A 227 2.14 -5.93 -7.69
C ILE A 227 1.41 -4.93 -6.80
N ALA A 228 1.95 -3.73 -6.65
CA ALA A 228 1.33 -2.69 -5.85
C ALA A 228 0.06 -2.15 -6.52
N LEU A 229 -1.00 -1.98 -5.72
CA LEU A 229 -2.24 -1.33 -6.09
C LEU A 229 -2.39 -0.07 -5.22
N GLY A 230 -1.91 1.08 -5.73
CA GLY A 230 -1.93 2.32 -4.96
C GLY A 230 -0.92 2.36 -3.80
N ALA A 231 -1.30 3.00 -2.69
CA ALA A 231 -0.37 3.30 -1.59
C ALA A 231 -0.12 2.12 -0.63
N TYR A 232 -1.13 1.28 -0.42
CA TYR A 232 -1.08 0.27 0.63
C TYR A 232 -1.51 -1.13 0.17
N ASP A 233 -2.27 -1.22 -0.93
CA ASP A 233 -2.81 -2.48 -1.43
C ASP A 233 -1.83 -3.16 -2.37
N GLU A 234 -1.93 -4.48 -2.50
CA GLU A 234 -1.01 -5.30 -3.28
C GLU A 234 -1.71 -6.55 -3.80
N ILE A 235 -1.35 -7.01 -5.00
CA ILE A 235 -1.69 -8.35 -5.47
C ILE A 235 -0.59 -9.30 -4.97
N ALA A 236 -0.96 -10.28 -4.17
CA ALA A 236 -0.07 -11.32 -3.68
C ALA A 236 -0.01 -12.53 -4.59
N GLN A 237 -1.16 -12.93 -5.16
CA GLN A 237 -1.25 -14.05 -6.09
C GLN A 237 -2.17 -13.71 -7.26
N LEU A 238 -1.87 -14.29 -8.43
CA LEU A 238 -2.69 -14.24 -9.64
C LEU A 238 -3.05 -15.62 -10.11
N GLY A 239 -4.34 -15.86 -10.28
CA GLY A 239 -4.95 -17.03 -10.90
C GLY A 239 -5.90 -16.63 -12.00
N ARG A 240 -6.80 -17.54 -12.38
CA ARG A 240 -7.74 -17.34 -13.49
C ARG A 240 -9.12 -17.86 -13.12
N PHE A 241 -10.10 -17.35 -13.84
CA PHE A 241 -11.44 -17.94 -13.89
C PHE A 241 -11.93 -17.97 -15.35
N GLN A 242 -12.99 -18.71 -15.61
CA GLN A 242 -13.58 -18.87 -16.93
C GLN A 242 -15.02 -18.36 -16.91
N PHE A 243 -15.38 -17.64 -17.96
CA PHE A 243 -16.76 -17.28 -18.22
C PHE A 243 -17.49 -18.38 -18.98
N SER A 244 -18.82 -18.42 -18.87
CA SER A 244 -19.69 -19.36 -19.58
C SER A 244 -19.67 -19.22 -21.10
N ASP A 245 -19.21 -18.07 -21.61
CA ASP A 245 -19.00 -17.81 -23.05
C ASP A 245 -17.61 -18.25 -23.57
N GLY A 246 -16.80 -18.85 -22.69
CA GLY A 246 -15.46 -19.35 -23.02
C GLY A 246 -14.33 -18.33 -22.88
N ARG A 247 -14.60 -17.07 -22.52
CA ARG A 247 -13.56 -16.11 -22.17
C ARG A 247 -12.91 -16.48 -20.82
N SER A 248 -11.66 -16.08 -20.65
CA SER A 248 -10.97 -16.16 -19.35
C SER A 248 -10.88 -14.77 -18.73
N GLY A 249 -10.99 -14.72 -17.40
CA GLY A 249 -10.72 -13.56 -16.57
C GLY A 249 -9.59 -13.82 -15.57
N GLU A 250 -9.13 -12.80 -14.89
CA GLU A 250 -8.11 -12.89 -13.84
C GLU A 250 -8.77 -12.91 -12.45
N ALA A 251 -8.28 -13.79 -11.59
CA ALA A 251 -8.59 -13.82 -10.17
C ALA A 251 -7.31 -13.49 -9.37
N ALA A 252 -7.42 -12.77 -8.29
CA ALA A 252 -6.28 -12.36 -7.50
C ALA A 252 -6.54 -12.46 -6.00
N ASP A 253 -5.51 -12.86 -5.28
CA ASP A 253 -5.44 -12.70 -3.83
C ASP A 253 -4.89 -11.29 -3.54
N LEU A 254 -5.73 -10.41 -3.01
CA LEU A 254 -5.42 -9.00 -2.78
C LEU A 254 -5.13 -8.73 -1.30
N LEU A 255 -3.95 -8.21 -1.01
CA LEU A 255 -3.67 -7.66 0.31
C LEU A 255 -4.31 -6.28 0.43
N LEU A 256 -5.51 -6.20 0.99
CA LEU A 256 -6.29 -4.98 1.17
C LEU A 256 -5.97 -4.31 2.50
N ALA A 257 -5.69 -3.01 2.45
CA ALA A 257 -5.41 -2.20 3.63
C ALA A 257 -6.69 -1.94 4.45
N ARG A 258 -6.55 -1.93 5.79
CA ARG A 258 -7.61 -1.60 6.75
C ARG A 258 -7.10 -0.76 7.93
N ARG A 259 -7.99 0.00 8.55
CA ARG A 259 -7.76 0.82 9.76
C ARG A 259 -9.00 0.87 10.63
#